data_cdc9a864ac3d55ef92b009c5550136fd
#
_entry.id   cdc9a864ac3d55ef92b009c5550136fd
#
_cell.length_a   1.000
_cell.length_b   1.000
_cell.length_c   1.000
_cell.angle_alpha   90.00
_cell.angle_beta   90.00
_cell.angle_gamma   90.00
#
_symmetry.space_group_name_H-M   'P 1'
#
loop_
_entity.id
_entity.type
_entity.pdbx_description
1 polymer ?
#
loop_
_entity_poly.entity_id
_entity_poly.type
_entity_poly.pdbx_seq_one_letter_code
_entity_poly.pdbx_strand_id
1 'polypeptide(L)'
;MNIRNFSIIAHIDHGKSTLSDRLMEITGTVAKDKMQPQLLDSLALERERGITIKLAPVRLAYTLNFELFTLNLIDTPGHVDFSYEVSRALAAVEGAILLVDATSGIQAQTLAHGLSAMEQNLILIPVINKIDLPNADVPGTKKQLSDTFGFSEEEILLVSGKTGEGVDKLLEAIVERIPAPKSAGVNIIPPQGWTGKFRALIFDSFYDPFKGVVAEVRIIEGQTSPINALIYFLQTQAEGHILETGFFAPQLTLNNCLTAGEIGYIATGIKESDLVRVGDTISSTQDAKPLPGYKEVKPMVFVGLFPIDADEYFELKEALSKFRLTDPAFSYIPEHSQALGAGFRCGFLGLLHAEVVQERLSGEFNVDLLATAPSVEYLLNEKPIISPSDLPQGDNIKGLKEPWISLRIFVPQTYIGPVMELVQDKRGKFLNMEHFGVAVELTYEMPLSEMVSNFYDRLKSVSSGFASLDWELIDFREVEAVRVDILVGGEKVDALSTIVYRPKAEGFGRRMVEKLKEVLPRQNFVIAIQAAIGGTIIARETISPFRKDVTAKLYGGDRTRKDKLLEKQKKGKKKMKMVGRVEIPQEAFLSILKS
;
A
#
# COMPACT_ATOMS: atom_id res chain seq x y z
N MET A 1 -28.06 11.73 -21.33
CA MET A 1 -27.56 10.44 -20.88
C MET A 1 -27.76 10.33 -19.38
N ASN A 2 -28.48 9.33 -18.93
CA ASN A 2 -28.82 9.20 -17.50
C ASN A 2 -27.74 8.38 -16.74
N ILE A 3 -26.45 8.63 -17.06
CA ILE A 3 -25.31 7.98 -16.37
C ILE A 3 -24.61 9.02 -15.51
N ARG A 4 -24.21 8.63 -14.31
CA ARG A 4 -23.35 9.40 -13.41
C ARG A 4 -22.24 8.49 -12.89
N ASN A 5 -20.99 8.88 -13.13
CA ASN A 5 -19.84 8.16 -12.62
C ASN A 5 -19.23 8.99 -11.48
N PHE A 6 -19.05 8.38 -10.32
CA PHE A 6 -18.51 9.06 -9.15
C PHE A 6 -17.71 8.12 -8.27
N SER A 7 -16.88 8.70 -7.45
CA SER A 7 -16.10 8.01 -6.42
C SER A 7 -16.40 8.60 -5.04
N ILE A 8 -16.06 7.89 -3.98
CA ILE A 8 -16.08 8.41 -2.60
C ILE A 8 -14.64 8.52 -2.12
N ILE A 9 -14.22 9.74 -1.84
CA ILE A 9 -12.91 10.05 -1.25
C ILE A 9 -13.10 10.44 0.21
N ALA A 10 -12.31 9.82 1.08
CA ALA A 10 -12.42 9.99 2.52
C ALA A 10 -11.11 9.64 3.21
N HIS A 11 -10.90 10.17 4.40
CA HIS A 11 -9.89 9.63 5.30
C HIS A 11 -10.31 8.26 5.85
N ILE A 12 -9.34 7.49 6.36
CA ILE A 12 -9.60 6.23 7.06
C ILE A 12 -10.60 6.48 8.19
N ASP A 13 -11.51 5.55 8.42
CA ASP A 13 -12.55 5.59 9.45
C ASP A 13 -13.60 6.71 9.33
N HIS A 14 -13.62 7.51 8.27
CA HIS A 14 -14.68 8.49 8.01
C HIS A 14 -16.02 7.88 7.59
N GLY A 15 -16.08 6.55 7.41
CA GLY A 15 -17.31 5.80 7.14
C GLY A 15 -17.64 5.64 5.66
N LYS A 16 -16.62 5.62 4.80
CA LYS A 16 -16.75 5.44 3.36
C LYS A 16 -17.49 4.14 3.01
N SER A 17 -17.00 2.97 3.44
CA SER A 17 -17.61 1.66 3.15
C SER A 17 -19.02 1.54 3.72
N THR A 18 -19.28 2.14 4.89
CA THR A 18 -20.63 2.21 5.47
C THR A 18 -21.60 3.03 4.61
N LEU A 19 -21.11 4.15 4.05
CA LEU A 19 -21.92 4.95 3.12
C LEU A 19 -22.16 4.22 1.80
N SER A 20 -21.17 3.53 1.25
CA SER A 20 -21.29 2.70 0.06
C SER A 20 -22.34 1.59 0.24
N ASP A 21 -22.32 0.90 1.38
CA ASP A 21 -23.33 -0.09 1.76
C ASP A 21 -24.74 0.53 1.79
N ARG A 22 -24.86 1.72 2.39
CA ARG A 22 -26.15 2.42 2.50
C ARG A 22 -26.68 2.86 1.12
N LEU A 23 -25.83 3.31 0.21
CA LEU A 23 -26.20 3.64 -1.15
C LEU A 23 -26.74 2.40 -1.89
N MET A 24 -26.07 1.25 -1.75
CA MET A 24 -26.54 -0.01 -2.35
C MET A 24 -27.88 -0.50 -1.78
N GLU A 25 -28.10 -0.31 -0.47
CA GLU A 25 -29.35 -0.68 0.19
C GLU A 25 -30.53 0.19 -0.28
N ILE A 26 -30.37 1.53 -0.29
CA ILE A 26 -31.42 2.46 -0.67
C ILE A 26 -31.80 2.32 -2.16
N THR A 27 -30.81 2.11 -3.04
CA THR A 27 -31.05 1.89 -4.47
C THR A 27 -31.57 0.49 -4.79
N GLY A 28 -31.65 -0.41 -3.79
CA GLY A 28 -32.10 -1.79 -4.01
C GLY A 28 -31.16 -2.63 -4.86
N THR A 29 -29.93 -2.19 -5.07
CA THR A 29 -28.90 -2.94 -5.81
C THR A 29 -28.61 -4.28 -5.15
N VAL A 30 -28.66 -4.31 -3.82
CA VAL A 30 -28.56 -5.52 -3.00
C VAL A 30 -29.80 -5.61 -2.13
N ALA A 31 -30.43 -6.78 -2.09
CA ALA A 31 -31.57 -7.02 -1.25
C ALA A 31 -31.19 -6.94 0.25
N LYS A 32 -32.06 -6.37 1.08
CA LYS A 32 -31.79 -6.13 2.51
C LYS A 32 -31.35 -7.38 3.29
N ASP A 33 -31.91 -8.52 2.95
CA ASP A 33 -31.60 -9.82 3.55
C ASP A 33 -30.21 -10.35 3.16
N LYS A 34 -29.60 -9.81 2.12
CA LYS A 34 -28.26 -10.17 1.62
C LYS A 34 -27.20 -9.12 1.95
N MET A 35 -27.59 -7.98 2.53
CA MET A 35 -26.65 -6.95 2.95
C MET A 35 -25.77 -7.47 4.09
N GLN A 36 -24.47 -7.30 3.93
CA GLN A 36 -23.45 -7.55 4.95
C GLN A 36 -22.65 -6.26 5.13
N PRO A 37 -22.14 -5.98 6.33
CA PRO A 37 -21.26 -4.84 6.54
C PRO A 37 -20.03 -4.90 5.63
N GLN A 38 -19.67 -3.77 5.04
CA GLN A 38 -18.51 -3.63 4.15
C GLN A 38 -18.57 -4.62 2.96
N LEU A 39 -19.71 -4.63 2.27
CA LEU A 39 -19.98 -5.59 1.20
C LEU A 39 -19.02 -5.47 0.02
N LEU A 40 -18.56 -4.26 -0.30
CA LEU A 40 -17.59 -3.99 -1.36
C LEU A 40 -16.16 -4.40 -0.97
N ASP A 41 -15.85 -4.45 0.32
CA ASP A 41 -14.55 -4.92 0.81
C ASP A 41 -14.48 -6.46 0.63
N SER A 42 -13.99 -6.88 -0.53
CA SER A 42 -14.03 -8.28 -0.98
C SER A 42 -13.01 -9.18 -0.29
N LEU A 43 -11.89 -8.59 0.16
CA LEU A 43 -10.83 -9.32 0.85
C LEU A 43 -11.17 -9.48 2.33
N ALA A 44 -10.89 -10.68 2.88
CA ALA A 44 -11.06 -10.93 4.32
C ALA A 44 -10.26 -9.92 5.16
N LEU A 45 -9.07 -9.57 4.71
CA LEU A 45 -8.16 -8.62 5.34
C LEU A 45 -8.72 -7.19 5.38
N GLU A 46 -9.45 -6.75 4.35
CA GLU A 46 -10.11 -5.43 4.35
C GLU A 46 -11.10 -5.31 5.49
N ARG A 47 -11.91 -6.36 5.69
CA ARG A 47 -12.91 -6.42 6.77
C ARG A 47 -12.28 -6.54 8.15
N GLU A 48 -11.19 -7.30 8.28
CA GLU A 48 -10.47 -7.46 9.54
C GLU A 48 -9.78 -6.17 9.98
N ARG A 49 -9.15 -5.45 9.05
CA ARG A 49 -8.45 -4.20 9.31
C ARG A 49 -9.36 -2.97 9.23
N GLY A 50 -10.57 -3.09 8.70
CA GLY A 50 -11.51 -1.99 8.49
C GLY A 50 -11.07 -0.97 7.44
N ILE A 51 -10.22 -1.38 6.49
CA ILE A 51 -9.68 -0.51 5.43
C ILE A 51 -9.95 -1.10 4.05
N THR A 52 -10.39 -0.30 3.10
CA THR A 52 -10.45 -0.68 1.69
C THR A 52 -9.05 -0.67 1.10
N ILE A 53 -8.67 -1.74 0.42
CA ILE A 53 -7.35 -1.93 -0.21
C ILE A 53 -7.47 -1.83 -1.73
N LYS A 54 -8.48 -2.46 -2.32
CA LYS A 54 -8.72 -2.48 -3.76
C LYS A 54 -9.85 -1.58 -4.18
N LEU A 55 -9.79 -1.11 -5.43
CA LEU A 55 -10.93 -0.46 -6.08
C LEU A 55 -12.09 -1.46 -6.20
N ALA A 56 -13.31 -0.97 -5.95
CA ALA A 56 -14.52 -1.77 -6.10
C ALA A 56 -15.59 -0.96 -6.85
N PRO A 57 -15.72 -1.18 -8.17
CA PRO A 57 -16.80 -0.55 -8.93
C PRO A 57 -18.14 -1.24 -8.65
N VAL A 58 -19.20 -0.45 -8.55
CA VAL A 58 -20.57 -0.96 -8.44
C VAL A 58 -21.54 -0.06 -9.21
N ARG A 59 -22.46 -0.69 -9.92
CA ARG A 59 -23.55 -0.02 -10.65
C ARG A 59 -24.80 -0.02 -9.79
N LEU A 60 -25.35 1.18 -9.56
CA LEU A 60 -26.58 1.41 -8.84
C LEU A 60 -27.65 1.90 -9.82
N ALA A 61 -28.91 1.49 -9.61
CA ALA A 61 -30.05 1.99 -10.35
C ALA A 61 -30.87 2.92 -9.45
N TYR A 62 -31.03 4.17 -9.84
CA TYR A 62 -31.77 5.16 -9.05
C TYR A 62 -32.81 5.87 -9.89
N THR A 63 -34.05 5.99 -9.38
CA THR A 63 -35.13 6.68 -10.07
C THR A 63 -35.41 8.03 -9.42
N LEU A 64 -35.25 9.10 -10.18
CA LEU A 64 -35.57 10.46 -9.75
C LEU A 64 -36.54 11.09 -10.74
N ASN A 65 -37.64 11.66 -10.26
CA ASN A 65 -38.66 12.31 -11.11
C ASN A 65 -39.16 11.44 -12.27
N PHE A 66 -39.38 10.15 -12.03
CA PHE A 66 -39.78 9.11 -13.03
C PHE A 66 -38.72 8.80 -14.09
N GLU A 67 -37.52 9.32 -13.98
CA GLU A 67 -36.39 8.97 -14.83
C GLU A 67 -35.45 8.01 -14.13
N LEU A 68 -35.05 6.96 -14.85
CA LEU A 68 -34.06 5.99 -14.35
C LEU A 68 -32.65 6.46 -14.67
N PHE A 69 -31.82 6.55 -13.63
CA PHE A 69 -30.39 6.87 -13.71
C PHE A 69 -29.55 5.64 -13.41
N THR A 70 -28.46 5.51 -14.15
CA THR A 70 -27.38 4.56 -13.87
C THR A 70 -26.27 5.30 -13.13
N LEU A 71 -26.07 4.95 -11.88
CA LEU A 71 -25.02 5.53 -11.04
C LEU A 71 -23.88 4.52 -10.92
N ASN A 72 -22.70 4.82 -11.43
CA ASN A 72 -21.53 3.98 -11.28
C ASN A 72 -20.65 4.57 -10.16
N LEU A 73 -20.61 3.91 -9.03
CA LEU A 73 -19.73 4.20 -7.92
C LEU A 73 -18.43 3.42 -8.09
N ILE A 74 -17.28 4.06 -7.92
CA ILE A 74 -15.98 3.39 -7.71
C ILE A 74 -15.58 3.65 -6.27
N ASP A 75 -15.63 2.63 -5.42
CA ASP A 75 -15.13 2.72 -4.05
C ASP A 75 -13.60 2.70 -4.04
N THR A 76 -12.98 3.59 -3.25
CA THR A 76 -11.53 3.83 -3.28
C THR A 76 -10.89 3.51 -1.95
N PRO A 77 -9.61 3.07 -1.93
CA PRO A 77 -8.82 3.02 -0.71
C PRO A 77 -8.71 4.39 -0.04
N GLY A 78 -8.61 4.39 1.29
CA GLY A 78 -8.40 5.63 2.06
C GLY A 78 -6.96 5.84 2.52
N HIS A 79 -6.04 4.90 2.32
CA HIS A 79 -4.68 4.97 2.84
C HIS A 79 -3.69 5.55 1.80
N VAL A 80 -2.68 6.27 2.29
CA VAL A 80 -1.67 6.94 1.43
C VAL A 80 -0.91 5.97 0.51
N ASP A 81 -0.60 4.77 0.99
CA ASP A 81 0.10 3.75 0.18
C ASP A 81 -0.69 3.32 -1.06
N PHE A 82 -2.02 3.57 -1.07
CA PHE A 82 -2.94 3.28 -2.17
C PHE A 82 -3.41 4.53 -2.90
N SER A 83 -2.70 5.65 -2.78
CA SER A 83 -3.04 6.91 -3.47
C SER A 83 -3.07 6.76 -5.01
N TYR A 84 -2.34 5.79 -5.55
CA TYR A 84 -2.36 5.46 -6.96
C TYR A 84 -3.72 4.90 -7.40
N GLU A 85 -4.31 4.00 -6.62
CA GLU A 85 -5.66 3.48 -6.85
C GLU A 85 -6.69 4.61 -6.84
N VAL A 86 -6.57 5.53 -5.87
CA VAL A 86 -7.44 6.72 -5.81
C VAL A 86 -7.30 7.57 -7.07
N SER A 87 -6.08 7.85 -7.52
CA SER A 87 -5.83 8.62 -8.73
C SER A 87 -6.45 7.99 -9.98
N ARG A 88 -6.40 6.65 -10.10
CA ARG A 88 -7.04 5.91 -11.21
C ARG A 88 -8.56 5.99 -11.16
N ALA A 89 -9.14 5.83 -9.98
CA ALA A 89 -10.58 5.95 -9.79
C ALA A 89 -11.07 7.36 -10.15
N LEU A 90 -10.38 8.41 -9.68
CA LEU A 90 -10.71 9.79 -9.99
C LEU A 90 -10.64 10.09 -11.48
N ALA A 91 -9.66 9.54 -12.20
CA ALA A 91 -9.57 9.72 -13.65
C ALA A 91 -10.66 8.95 -14.44
N ALA A 92 -11.36 8.00 -13.80
CA ALA A 92 -12.42 7.23 -14.42
C ALA A 92 -13.83 7.82 -14.19
N VAL A 93 -13.98 8.90 -13.42
CA VAL A 93 -15.27 9.48 -13.02
C VAL A 93 -15.39 10.96 -13.35
N GLU A 94 -16.61 11.51 -13.28
CA GLU A 94 -16.91 12.93 -13.50
C GLU A 94 -17.05 13.72 -12.18
N GLY A 95 -17.25 13.04 -11.06
CA GLY A 95 -17.38 13.70 -9.76
C GLY A 95 -16.94 12.80 -8.61
N ALA A 96 -16.78 13.40 -7.44
CA ALA A 96 -16.47 12.67 -6.23
C ALA A 96 -17.22 13.22 -5.01
N ILE A 97 -17.60 12.33 -4.12
CA ILE A 97 -18.11 12.68 -2.79
C ILE A 97 -16.90 12.90 -1.88
N LEU A 98 -16.75 14.11 -1.34
CA LEU A 98 -15.75 14.44 -0.35
C LEU A 98 -16.35 14.21 1.04
N LEU A 99 -16.07 13.05 1.62
CA LEU A 99 -16.68 12.58 2.87
C LEU A 99 -15.81 12.95 4.07
N VAL A 100 -16.39 13.71 5.01
CA VAL A 100 -15.73 14.15 6.24
C VAL A 100 -16.52 13.68 7.45
N ASP A 101 -15.84 13.14 8.45
CA ASP A 101 -16.43 12.76 9.73
C ASP A 101 -16.67 14.01 10.60
N ALA A 102 -17.90 14.22 11.08
CA ALA A 102 -18.28 15.33 11.94
C ALA A 102 -17.54 15.37 13.28
N THR A 103 -16.92 14.26 13.71
CA THR A 103 -16.22 14.17 15.00
C THR A 103 -14.74 14.49 14.92
N SER A 104 -14.12 14.33 13.75
CA SER A 104 -12.69 14.52 13.52
C SER A 104 -12.35 15.66 12.55
N GLY A 105 -13.33 16.10 11.75
CA GLY A 105 -13.13 17.15 10.76
C GLY A 105 -12.26 16.73 9.57
N ILE A 106 -11.67 17.71 8.87
CA ILE A 106 -10.78 17.48 7.74
C ILE A 106 -9.48 16.85 8.22
N GLN A 107 -9.08 15.78 7.54
CA GLN A 107 -7.83 15.05 7.78
C GLN A 107 -6.94 15.10 6.52
N ALA A 108 -5.65 14.68 6.62
CA ALA A 108 -4.68 14.79 5.53
C ALA A 108 -5.15 14.17 4.20
N GLN A 109 -5.66 12.95 4.26
CA GLN A 109 -6.08 12.24 3.05
C GLN A 109 -7.33 12.90 2.42
N THR A 110 -8.23 13.44 3.24
CA THR A 110 -9.38 14.23 2.75
C THR A 110 -8.90 15.42 1.94
N LEU A 111 -7.89 16.14 2.46
CA LEU A 111 -7.33 17.29 1.78
C LEU A 111 -6.55 16.90 0.52
N ALA A 112 -5.63 15.93 0.62
CA ALA A 112 -4.81 15.48 -0.50
C ALA A 112 -5.67 14.98 -1.68
N HIS A 113 -6.65 14.11 -1.40
CA HIS A 113 -7.54 13.58 -2.43
C HIS A 113 -8.53 14.62 -2.95
N GLY A 114 -9.01 15.53 -2.08
CA GLY A 114 -9.87 16.64 -2.49
C GLY A 114 -9.16 17.58 -3.46
N LEU A 115 -7.92 17.98 -3.17
CA LEU A 115 -7.10 18.81 -4.07
C LEU A 115 -6.81 18.08 -5.39
N SER A 116 -6.43 16.79 -5.34
CA SER A 116 -6.20 15.98 -6.54
C SER A 116 -7.46 15.87 -7.42
N ALA A 117 -8.65 15.76 -6.83
CA ALA A 117 -9.90 15.77 -7.57
C ALA A 117 -10.18 17.13 -8.22
N MET A 118 -9.88 18.24 -7.52
CA MET A 118 -9.99 19.60 -8.07
C MET A 118 -9.03 19.82 -9.24
N GLU A 119 -7.78 19.39 -9.15
CA GLU A 119 -6.79 19.44 -10.23
C GLU A 119 -7.25 18.70 -11.49
N GLN A 120 -8.01 17.61 -11.31
CA GLN A 120 -8.61 16.86 -12.41
C GLN A 120 -9.95 17.46 -12.90
N ASN A 121 -10.37 18.62 -12.38
CA ASN A 121 -11.62 19.30 -12.68
C ASN A 121 -12.88 18.45 -12.42
N LEU A 122 -12.86 17.60 -11.39
CA LEU A 122 -14.02 16.83 -10.96
C LEU A 122 -14.98 17.70 -10.15
N ILE A 123 -16.26 17.41 -10.25
CA ILE A 123 -17.26 18.02 -9.39
C ILE A 123 -17.21 17.36 -8.02
N LEU A 124 -16.91 18.15 -6.99
CA LEU A 124 -16.91 17.68 -5.60
C LEU A 124 -18.24 17.95 -4.93
N ILE A 125 -18.80 16.92 -4.27
CA ILE A 125 -19.97 17.04 -3.41
C ILE A 125 -19.47 16.92 -1.95
N PRO A 126 -19.41 18.02 -1.18
CA PRO A 126 -18.99 17.98 0.21
C PRO A 126 -20.08 17.34 1.10
N VAL A 127 -19.68 16.33 1.88
CA VAL A 127 -20.58 15.57 2.74
C VAL A 127 -19.99 15.40 4.13
N ILE A 128 -20.74 15.78 5.15
CA ILE A 128 -20.40 15.54 6.55
C ILE A 128 -21.15 14.30 7.02
N ASN A 129 -20.40 13.29 7.46
CA ASN A 129 -20.92 12.01 7.93
C ASN A 129 -20.90 11.91 9.47
N LYS A 130 -21.56 10.88 9.99
CA LYS A 130 -21.64 10.55 11.42
C LYS A 130 -22.33 11.63 12.27
N ILE A 131 -23.28 12.34 11.67
CA ILE A 131 -24.08 13.38 12.38
C ILE A 131 -24.92 12.81 13.54
N ASP A 132 -25.11 11.50 13.58
CA ASP A 132 -25.81 10.76 14.63
C ASP A 132 -25.00 10.62 15.94
N LEU A 133 -23.72 10.93 15.93
CA LEU A 133 -22.86 10.78 17.10
C LEU A 133 -22.99 11.99 18.06
N PRO A 134 -22.98 11.76 19.40
CA PRO A 134 -23.14 12.84 20.37
C PRO A 134 -22.02 13.90 20.36
N ASN A 135 -20.85 13.53 19.89
CA ASN A 135 -19.67 14.40 19.79
C ASN A 135 -19.46 14.99 18.39
N ALA A 136 -20.47 14.93 17.52
CA ALA A 136 -20.43 15.51 16.19
C ALA A 136 -20.37 17.04 16.25
N ASP A 137 -19.31 17.64 15.69
CA ASP A 137 -19.18 19.09 15.51
C ASP A 137 -19.47 19.49 14.05
N VAL A 138 -20.76 19.50 13.71
CA VAL A 138 -21.23 19.88 12.37
C VAL A 138 -20.88 21.34 12.03
N PRO A 139 -21.10 22.35 12.91
CA PRO A 139 -20.75 23.74 12.59
C PRO A 139 -19.25 23.95 12.36
N GLY A 140 -18.40 23.36 13.20
CA GLY A 140 -16.95 23.43 13.05
C GLY A 140 -16.46 22.76 11.76
N THR A 141 -17.01 21.58 11.44
CA THR A 141 -16.64 20.85 10.20
C THR A 141 -17.13 21.58 8.94
N LYS A 142 -18.31 22.19 8.95
CA LYS A 142 -18.79 23.05 7.86
C LYS A 142 -17.83 24.21 7.61
N LYS A 143 -17.45 24.89 8.67
CA LYS A 143 -16.49 26.00 8.57
C LYS A 143 -15.15 25.54 8.00
N GLN A 144 -14.61 24.40 8.43
CA GLN A 144 -13.38 23.84 7.87
C GLN A 144 -13.51 23.58 6.36
N LEU A 145 -14.60 22.98 5.90
CA LEU A 145 -14.85 22.72 4.48
C LEU A 145 -14.97 24.00 3.67
N SER A 146 -15.63 25.02 4.23
CA SER A 146 -15.74 26.35 3.62
C SER A 146 -14.37 27.04 3.50
N ASP A 147 -13.61 27.06 4.60
CA ASP A 147 -12.31 27.76 4.65
C ASP A 147 -11.26 27.06 3.76
N THR A 148 -11.32 25.72 3.63
CA THR A 148 -10.32 24.93 2.93
C THR A 148 -10.60 24.80 1.42
N PHE A 149 -11.84 24.51 1.05
CA PHE A 149 -12.21 24.22 -0.34
C PHE A 149 -13.09 25.29 -0.98
N GLY A 150 -13.53 26.29 -0.20
CA GLY A 150 -14.38 27.39 -0.70
C GLY A 150 -15.86 27.00 -0.90
N PHE A 151 -16.33 25.89 -0.32
CA PHE A 151 -17.74 25.51 -0.41
C PHE A 151 -18.63 26.46 0.38
N SER A 152 -19.80 26.78 -0.15
CA SER A 152 -20.84 27.44 0.64
C SER A 152 -21.47 26.47 1.64
N GLU A 153 -21.95 26.97 2.79
CA GLU A 153 -22.56 26.11 3.80
C GLU A 153 -23.81 25.35 3.29
N GLU A 154 -24.49 25.92 2.28
CA GLU A 154 -25.70 25.35 1.66
C GLU A 154 -25.37 24.18 0.72
N GLU A 155 -24.16 24.14 0.18
CA GLU A 155 -23.71 23.03 -0.69
C GLU A 155 -23.34 21.79 0.10
N ILE A 156 -23.04 21.94 1.42
CA ILE A 156 -22.56 20.87 2.28
C ILE A 156 -23.73 20.01 2.75
N LEU A 157 -23.72 18.75 2.39
CA LEU A 157 -24.74 17.78 2.77
C LEU A 157 -24.39 17.12 4.11
N LEU A 158 -25.43 16.82 4.88
CA LEU A 158 -25.31 16.17 6.18
C LEU A 158 -25.90 14.77 6.09
N VAL A 159 -25.12 13.75 6.45
CA VAL A 159 -25.55 12.35 6.37
C VAL A 159 -25.14 11.54 7.59
N SER A 160 -25.86 10.46 7.82
CA SER A 160 -25.37 9.35 8.64
C SER A 160 -25.41 8.06 7.81
N GLY A 161 -24.26 7.55 7.40
CA GLY A 161 -24.16 6.26 6.73
C GLY A 161 -24.73 5.12 7.58
N LYS A 162 -24.65 5.23 8.91
CA LYS A 162 -25.16 4.23 9.85
C LYS A 162 -26.70 4.21 9.91
N THR A 163 -27.35 5.36 10.05
CA THR A 163 -28.81 5.46 10.19
C THR A 163 -29.53 5.58 8.84
N GLY A 164 -28.85 6.06 7.80
CA GLY A 164 -29.42 6.39 6.48
C GLY A 164 -29.93 7.83 6.38
N GLU A 165 -29.85 8.62 7.46
CA GLU A 165 -30.29 10.01 7.45
C GLU A 165 -29.54 10.84 6.40
N GLY A 166 -30.26 11.60 5.60
CA GLY A 166 -29.73 12.50 4.57
C GLY A 166 -29.18 11.82 3.32
N VAL A 167 -29.15 10.49 3.23
CA VAL A 167 -28.57 9.76 2.08
C VAL A 167 -29.46 9.89 0.83
N ASP A 168 -30.78 10.03 0.97
CA ASP A 168 -31.67 10.32 -0.16
C ASP A 168 -31.31 11.64 -0.84
N LYS A 169 -31.06 12.70 -0.06
CA LYS A 169 -30.60 14.01 -0.57
C LYS A 169 -29.24 13.91 -1.26
N LEU A 170 -28.37 13.03 -0.77
CA LEU A 170 -27.08 12.78 -1.42
C LEU A 170 -27.27 12.13 -2.79
N LEU A 171 -28.18 11.15 -2.92
CA LEU A 171 -28.50 10.52 -4.22
C LEU A 171 -29.08 11.54 -5.21
N GLU A 172 -29.98 12.43 -4.76
CA GLU A 172 -30.50 13.54 -5.57
C GLU A 172 -29.35 14.46 -6.04
N ALA A 173 -28.47 14.88 -5.10
CA ALA A 173 -27.33 15.74 -5.42
C ALA A 173 -26.34 15.09 -6.41
N ILE A 174 -26.11 13.78 -6.33
CA ILE A 174 -25.29 13.03 -7.30
C ILE A 174 -25.88 13.17 -8.70
N VAL A 175 -27.19 12.99 -8.84
CA VAL A 175 -27.88 13.09 -10.15
C VAL A 175 -27.85 14.52 -10.68
N GLU A 176 -28.07 15.52 -9.83
CA GLU A 176 -28.22 16.92 -10.22
C GLU A 176 -26.87 17.62 -10.48
N ARG A 177 -25.85 17.37 -9.61
CA ARG A 177 -24.60 18.12 -9.63
C ARG A 177 -23.51 17.46 -10.47
N ILE A 178 -23.44 16.11 -10.50
CA ILE A 178 -22.43 15.41 -11.30
C ILE A 178 -22.88 15.39 -12.77
N PRO A 179 -22.05 15.87 -13.71
CA PRO A 179 -22.43 15.88 -15.12
C PRO A 179 -22.47 14.46 -15.70
N ALA A 180 -23.24 14.29 -16.76
CA ALA A 180 -23.16 13.08 -17.56
C ALA A 180 -21.77 12.93 -18.19
N PRO A 181 -21.28 11.69 -18.39
CA PRO A 181 -20.00 11.44 -19.03
C PRO A 181 -19.91 12.16 -20.37
N LYS A 182 -18.79 12.86 -20.60
CA LYS A 182 -18.50 13.46 -21.91
C LYS A 182 -18.23 12.32 -22.89
N SER A 183 -19.22 11.94 -23.66
CA SER A 183 -18.99 11.08 -24.82
C SER A 183 -18.31 11.91 -25.90
N ALA A 184 -17.13 11.51 -26.32
CA ALA A 184 -16.45 12.17 -27.42
C ALA A 184 -17.28 12.01 -28.72
N GLY A 185 -18.16 12.97 -28.96
CA GLY A 185 -18.67 13.34 -30.27
C GLY A 185 -19.49 12.31 -31.08
N VAL A 186 -20.07 11.28 -30.45
CA VAL A 186 -20.91 10.31 -31.19
C VAL A 186 -22.36 10.34 -30.69
N ASN A 187 -23.27 10.75 -31.54
CA ASN A 187 -24.70 10.57 -31.33
C ASN A 187 -25.00 9.08 -31.07
N ILE A 188 -25.53 8.79 -29.89
CA ILE A 188 -25.71 7.43 -29.33
C ILE A 188 -27.04 6.82 -29.85
N ILE A 189 -27.28 6.86 -31.13
CA ILE A 189 -28.20 5.96 -31.77
C ILE A 189 -27.35 5.12 -32.71
N PRO A 190 -27.15 3.80 -32.45
CA PRO A 190 -26.50 2.99 -33.46
C PRO A 190 -27.35 3.04 -34.72
N PRO A 191 -26.87 3.62 -35.83
CA PRO A 191 -27.53 3.42 -37.11
C PRO A 191 -27.45 1.91 -37.40
N GLN A 192 -28.43 1.40 -38.08
CA GLN A 192 -28.33 0.11 -38.77
C GLN A 192 -27.07 0.18 -39.64
N GLY A 193 -25.96 -0.42 -39.17
CA GLY A 193 -24.64 -0.28 -39.78
C GLY A 193 -23.58 0.19 -38.77
N TRP A 194 -23.49 -0.49 -37.60
CA TRP A 194 -22.46 -0.22 -36.59
C TRP A 194 -21.05 -0.33 -37.18
N THR A 195 -20.26 0.74 -37.11
CA THR A 195 -18.89 0.78 -37.66
C THR A 195 -17.84 0.15 -36.73
N GLY A 196 -18.24 -0.47 -35.64
CA GLY A 196 -17.37 -1.33 -34.81
C GLY A 196 -16.25 -0.64 -34.07
N LYS A 197 -16.13 0.67 -34.04
CA LYS A 197 -15.00 1.35 -33.39
C LYS A 197 -15.37 1.72 -31.96
N PHE A 198 -14.62 1.20 -31.01
CA PHE A 198 -14.68 1.64 -29.61
C PHE A 198 -13.28 1.87 -29.05
N ARG A 199 -13.19 2.71 -28.01
CA ARG A 199 -12.02 2.85 -27.15
C ARG A 199 -12.45 2.85 -25.70
N ALA A 200 -11.75 2.02 -24.92
CA ALA A 200 -11.93 1.90 -23.48
C ALA A 200 -10.62 2.10 -22.76
N LEU A 201 -10.64 2.79 -21.62
CA LEU A 201 -9.50 2.95 -20.73
C LEU A 201 -9.57 1.91 -19.63
N ILE A 202 -8.48 1.17 -19.42
CA ILE A 202 -8.36 0.21 -18.32
C ILE A 202 -7.98 0.99 -17.05
N PHE A 203 -8.83 0.98 -16.03
CA PHE A 203 -8.51 1.62 -14.74
C PHE A 203 -8.10 0.62 -13.67
N ASP A 204 -8.50 -0.67 -13.78
CA ASP A 204 -8.00 -1.77 -12.97
C ASP A 204 -8.12 -3.11 -13.71
N SER A 205 -7.56 -4.19 -13.15
CA SER A 205 -7.68 -5.53 -13.71
C SER A 205 -7.49 -6.59 -12.64
N PHE A 206 -8.07 -7.77 -12.87
CA PHE A 206 -7.85 -8.94 -12.04
C PHE A 206 -7.80 -10.21 -12.90
N TYR A 207 -7.29 -11.28 -12.34
CA TYR A 207 -7.19 -12.54 -13.03
C TYR A 207 -8.30 -13.51 -12.60
N ASP A 208 -8.99 -14.06 -13.59
CA ASP A 208 -9.96 -15.15 -13.41
C ASP A 208 -9.41 -16.43 -14.10
N PRO A 209 -9.35 -17.58 -13.41
CA PRO A 209 -8.78 -18.81 -13.97
C PRO A 209 -9.45 -19.31 -15.25
N PHE A 210 -10.74 -18.97 -15.45
CA PHE A 210 -11.55 -19.40 -16.60
C PHE A 210 -11.59 -18.35 -17.71
N LYS A 211 -11.59 -17.06 -17.36
CA LYS A 211 -11.75 -15.94 -18.28
C LYS A 211 -10.42 -15.27 -18.66
N GLY A 212 -9.33 -15.65 -18.02
CA GLY A 212 -8.06 -14.95 -18.13
C GLY A 212 -8.09 -13.60 -17.41
N VAL A 213 -7.34 -12.61 -17.90
CA VAL A 213 -7.36 -11.26 -17.34
C VAL A 213 -8.69 -10.59 -17.66
N VAL A 214 -9.37 -10.13 -16.63
CA VAL A 214 -10.59 -9.32 -16.70
C VAL A 214 -10.19 -7.87 -16.51
N ALA A 215 -10.34 -7.07 -17.54
CA ALA A 215 -10.04 -5.64 -17.51
C ALA A 215 -11.25 -4.85 -17.02
N GLU A 216 -11.08 -4.06 -15.99
CA GLU A 216 -12.06 -3.07 -15.53
C GLU A 216 -11.91 -1.80 -16.37
N VAL A 217 -12.97 -1.43 -17.05
CA VAL A 217 -12.88 -0.44 -18.10
C VAL A 217 -13.93 0.66 -17.98
N ARG A 218 -13.52 1.86 -18.39
CA ARG A 218 -14.42 2.93 -18.76
C ARG A 218 -14.46 3.05 -20.27
N ILE A 219 -15.66 2.94 -20.85
CA ILE A 219 -15.85 3.16 -22.28
C ILE A 219 -15.85 4.67 -22.55
N ILE A 220 -14.87 5.13 -23.33
CA ILE A 220 -14.74 6.56 -23.67
C ILE A 220 -15.50 6.87 -24.97
N GLU A 221 -15.42 5.97 -25.96
CA GLU A 221 -16.04 6.16 -27.27
C GLU A 221 -16.67 4.86 -27.76
N GLY A 222 -17.76 5.00 -28.46
CA GLY A 222 -18.42 3.89 -29.16
C GLY A 222 -19.14 2.92 -28.24
N GLN A 223 -19.10 1.67 -28.63
CA GLN A 223 -19.75 0.56 -27.96
C GLN A 223 -18.86 -0.67 -28.11
N THR A 224 -18.76 -1.51 -27.08
CA THR A 224 -17.97 -2.75 -27.14
C THR A 224 -18.40 -3.65 -28.28
N SER A 225 -17.44 -4.30 -28.90
CA SER A 225 -17.69 -5.27 -30.00
C SER A 225 -18.42 -6.51 -29.47
N PRO A 226 -19.06 -7.30 -30.35
CA PRO A 226 -19.67 -8.57 -29.96
C PRO A 226 -18.68 -9.55 -29.32
N ILE A 227 -19.23 -10.55 -28.63
CA ILE A 227 -18.44 -11.67 -28.08
C ILE A 227 -17.62 -12.33 -29.19
N ASN A 228 -16.41 -12.77 -28.88
CA ASN A 228 -15.37 -13.30 -29.76
C ASN A 228 -14.78 -12.29 -30.77
N ALA A 229 -15.15 -11.01 -30.71
CA ALA A 229 -14.49 -10.00 -31.53
C ALA A 229 -13.02 -9.79 -31.06
N LEU A 230 -12.14 -9.55 -32.04
CA LEU A 230 -10.75 -9.21 -31.79
C LEU A 230 -10.65 -7.81 -31.18
N ILE A 231 -9.81 -7.65 -30.19
CA ILE A 231 -9.47 -6.39 -29.52
C ILE A 231 -7.97 -6.19 -29.46
N TYR A 232 -7.56 -4.93 -29.45
CA TYR A 232 -6.16 -4.51 -29.44
C TYR A 232 -5.86 -3.70 -28.19
N PHE A 233 -4.74 -3.98 -27.54
CA PHE A 233 -4.17 -3.21 -26.46
C PHE A 233 -3.09 -2.29 -27.03
N LEU A 234 -3.35 -0.99 -27.05
CA LEU A 234 -2.57 -0.05 -27.87
C LEU A 234 -1.16 0.25 -27.34
N GLN A 235 -0.92 0.13 -26.04
CA GLN A 235 0.40 0.35 -25.44
C GLN A 235 1.24 -0.93 -25.45
N THR A 236 0.66 -2.05 -25.06
CA THR A 236 1.35 -3.35 -25.03
C THR A 236 1.42 -4.01 -26.39
N GLN A 237 0.65 -3.51 -27.38
CA GLN A 237 0.51 -4.09 -28.72
C GLN A 237 0.04 -5.56 -28.71
N ALA A 238 -0.63 -5.96 -27.64
CA ALA A 238 -1.21 -7.27 -27.51
C ALA A 238 -2.57 -7.36 -28.24
N GLU A 239 -2.95 -8.58 -28.59
CA GLU A 239 -4.24 -8.92 -29.17
C GLU A 239 -4.99 -9.86 -28.23
N GLY A 240 -6.31 -9.68 -28.12
CA GLY A 240 -7.19 -10.51 -27.31
C GLY A 240 -8.57 -10.65 -27.95
N HIS A 241 -9.43 -11.42 -27.32
CA HIS A 241 -10.82 -11.58 -27.74
C HIS A 241 -11.77 -11.25 -26.60
N ILE A 242 -12.88 -10.59 -26.92
CA ILE A 242 -13.94 -10.37 -25.93
C ILE A 242 -14.63 -11.70 -25.64
N LEU A 243 -14.32 -12.32 -24.50
CA LEU A 243 -15.03 -13.52 -24.05
C LEU A 243 -16.38 -13.16 -23.42
N GLU A 244 -16.41 -12.05 -22.69
CA GLU A 244 -17.56 -11.60 -21.94
C GLU A 244 -17.44 -10.11 -21.65
N THR A 245 -18.57 -9.41 -21.59
CA THR A 245 -18.67 -8.04 -21.11
C THR A 245 -19.77 -7.94 -20.05
N GLY A 246 -19.65 -6.97 -19.14
CA GLY A 246 -20.65 -6.76 -18.11
C GLY A 246 -20.30 -5.61 -17.19
N PHE A 247 -21.03 -5.54 -16.08
CA PHE A 247 -20.85 -4.56 -15.02
C PHE A 247 -20.86 -5.23 -13.64
N PHE A 248 -20.59 -4.45 -12.61
CA PHE A 248 -20.54 -4.93 -11.21
C PHE A 248 -21.80 -4.52 -10.46
N ALA A 249 -22.51 -5.50 -9.81
CA ALA A 249 -23.71 -5.24 -9.02
C ALA A 249 -23.85 -6.15 -7.76
N PRO A 250 -22.97 -6.10 -6.75
CA PRO A 250 -21.51 -5.96 -6.72
C PRO A 250 -20.77 -7.08 -7.45
N GLN A 251 -21.42 -8.22 -7.68
CA GLN A 251 -20.85 -9.33 -8.45
C GLN A 251 -20.86 -9.04 -9.96
N LEU A 252 -20.01 -9.73 -10.69
CA LEU A 252 -19.97 -9.68 -12.15
C LEU A 252 -21.35 -10.02 -12.73
N THR A 253 -21.94 -9.06 -13.40
CA THR A 253 -23.24 -9.20 -14.06
C THR A 253 -23.06 -9.06 -15.55
N LEU A 254 -23.47 -10.08 -16.30
CA LEU A 254 -23.36 -10.11 -17.74
C LEU A 254 -24.16 -8.97 -18.39
N ASN A 255 -23.54 -8.31 -19.36
CA ASN A 255 -24.21 -7.40 -20.28
C ASN A 255 -23.62 -7.60 -21.67
N ASN A 256 -24.47 -7.71 -22.67
CA ASN A 256 -24.04 -8.00 -24.04
C ASN A 256 -23.20 -6.89 -24.68
N CYS A 257 -23.29 -5.68 -24.18
CA CYS A 257 -22.46 -4.57 -24.62
C CYS A 257 -22.34 -3.47 -23.54
N LEU A 258 -21.25 -2.72 -23.60
CA LEU A 258 -21.05 -1.48 -22.85
C LEU A 258 -20.97 -0.32 -23.85
N THR A 259 -21.58 0.80 -23.51
CA THR A 259 -21.64 2.00 -24.35
C THR A 259 -20.77 3.13 -23.77
N ALA A 260 -20.45 4.12 -24.60
CA ALA A 260 -19.67 5.28 -24.19
C ALA A 260 -20.22 5.92 -22.89
N GLY A 261 -19.35 6.16 -21.93
CA GLY A 261 -19.66 6.67 -20.59
C GLY A 261 -19.92 5.59 -19.55
N GLU A 262 -20.13 4.33 -19.92
CA GLU A 262 -20.34 3.25 -18.96
C GLU A 262 -19.02 2.76 -18.36
N ILE A 263 -19.10 2.34 -17.09
CA ILE A 263 -18.08 1.59 -16.36
C ILE A 263 -18.52 0.14 -16.31
N GLY A 264 -17.59 -0.77 -16.59
CA GLY A 264 -17.84 -2.20 -16.56
C GLY A 264 -16.56 -3.00 -16.74
N TYR A 265 -16.68 -4.23 -17.21
CA TYR A 265 -15.52 -5.11 -17.42
C TYR A 265 -15.56 -5.78 -18.82
N ILE A 266 -14.36 -6.14 -19.27
CA ILE A 266 -14.13 -6.95 -20.47
C ILE A 266 -13.26 -8.14 -20.08
N ALA A 267 -13.75 -9.36 -20.22
CA ALA A 267 -12.94 -10.57 -20.10
C ALA A 267 -12.18 -10.79 -21.41
N THR A 268 -10.85 -10.75 -21.35
CA THR A 268 -9.99 -10.62 -22.54
C THR A 268 -9.49 -11.94 -23.10
N GLY A 269 -9.64 -13.05 -22.36
CA GLY A 269 -9.06 -14.36 -22.71
C GLY A 269 -7.54 -14.45 -22.62
N ILE A 270 -6.85 -13.35 -22.34
CA ILE A 270 -5.39 -13.29 -22.19
C ILE A 270 -5.01 -13.88 -20.84
N LYS A 271 -4.02 -14.78 -20.84
CA LYS A 271 -3.54 -15.43 -19.60
C LYS A 271 -2.34 -14.72 -18.97
N GLU A 272 -1.67 -13.89 -19.71
CA GLU A 272 -0.47 -13.16 -19.30
C GLU A 272 -0.87 -11.73 -18.87
N SER A 273 -0.74 -11.42 -17.58
CA SER A 273 -1.13 -10.10 -17.04
C SER A 273 -0.30 -8.95 -17.60
N ASP A 274 0.96 -9.20 -17.93
CA ASP A 274 1.86 -8.16 -18.46
C ASP A 274 1.38 -7.61 -19.83
N LEU A 275 0.49 -8.30 -20.49
CA LEU A 275 -0.11 -7.89 -21.76
C LEU A 275 -1.37 -7.02 -21.58
N VAL A 276 -1.98 -7.01 -20.39
CA VAL A 276 -3.15 -6.19 -20.07
C VAL A 276 -2.79 -5.25 -18.93
N ARG A 277 -2.32 -4.07 -19.27
CA ARG A 277 -1.83 -3.11 -18.27
C ARG A 277 -2.88 -2.07 -17.92
N VAL A 278 -2.90 -1.70 -16.66
CA VAL A 278 -3.68 -0.55 -16.18
C VAL A 278 -3.17 0.73 -16.85
N GLY A 279 -4.10 1.55 -17.36
CA GLY A 279 -3.78 2.73 -18.15
C GLY A 279 -3.65 2.49 -19.64
N ASP A 280 -3.68 1.22 -20.09
CA ASP A 280 -3.72 0.91 -21.52
C ASP A 280 -5.12 1.18 -22.12
N THR A 281 -5.14 1.31 -23.41
CA THR A 281 -6.36 1.51 -24.18
C THR A 281 -6.75 0.24 -24.91
N ILE A 282 -7.95 -0.26 -24.64
CA ILE A 282 -8.55 -1.32 -25.45
C ILE A 282 -9.28 -0.67 -26.61
N SER A 283 -9.04 -1.17 -27.83
CA SER A 283 -9.72 -0.72 -29.05
C SER A 283 -10.13 -1.88 -29.95
N SER A 284 -11.15 -1.65 -30.76
CA SER A 284 -11.52 -2.55 -31.85
C SER A 284 -10.61 -2.44 -33.09
N THR A 285 -9.72 -1.44 -33.14
CA THR A 285 -8.80 -1.23 -34.26
C THR A 285 -7.40 -0.92 -33.74
N GLN A 286 -6.39 -1.46 -34.42
CA GLN A 286 -4.99 -1.27 -34.05
C GLN A 286 -4.47 0.14 -34.34
N ASP A 287 -5.07 0.85 -35.30
CA ASP A 287 -4.72 2.20 -35.72
C ASP A 287 -5.36 3.31 -34.85
N ALA A 288 -6.11 2.95 -33.82
CA ALA A 288 -6.73 3.91 -32.93
C ALA A 288 -5.67 4.69 -32.13
N LYS A 289 -5.97 5.96 -31.82
CA LYS A 289 -5.10 6.79 -30.98
C LYS A 289 -5.23 6.38 -29.51
N PRO A 290 -4.13 6.03 -28.82
CA PRO A 290 -4.18 5.73 -27.39
C PRO A 290 -4.81 6.88 -26.58
N LEU A 291 -5.57 6.51 -25.57
CA LEU A 291 -6.08 7.46 -24.57
C LEU A 291 -4.93 7.88 -23.64
N PRO A 292 -5.00 9.05 -22.99
CA PRO A 292 -4.07 9.39 -21.92
C PRO A 292 -4.14 8.30 -20.85
N GLY A 293 -3.03 7.60 -20.64
CA GLY A 293 -2.92 6.57 -19.62
C GLY A 293 -2.54 7.15 -18.25
N TYR A 294 -2.42 6.29 -17.26
CA TYR A 294 -1.92 6.65 -15.93
C TYR A 294 -0.39 6.65 -15.93
N LYS A 295 0.21 7.42 -15.01
CA LYS A 295 1.66 7.32 -14.77
C LYS A 295 1.97 5.92 -14.22
N GLU A 296 3.00 5.28 -14.77
CA GLU A 296 3.48 4.02 -14.22
C GLU A 296 4.03 4.24 -12.81
N VAL A 297 3.54 3.46 -11.85
CA VAL A 297 4.00 3.57 -10.46
C VAL A 297 5.18 2.65 -10.24
N LYS A 298 6.26 3.22 -9.72
CA LYS A 298 7.44 2.46 -9.35
C LYS A 298 7.37 2.04 -7.89
N PRO A 299 7.78 0.81 -7.56
CA PRO A 299 7.93 0.40 -6.17
C PRO A 299 8.92 1.32 -5.45
N MET A 300 8.60 1.68 -4.21
CA MET A 300 9.40 2.57 -3.38
C MET A 300 10.06 1.83 -2.20
N VAL A 301 9.42 0.75 -1.74
CA VAL A 301 9.87 -0.06 -0.61
C VAL A 301 10.17 -1.46 -1.09
N PHE A 302 11.29 -2.01 -0.67
CA PHE A 302 11.74 -3.34 -1.08
C PHE A 302 11.95 -4.22 0.15
N VAL A 303 11.37 -5.44 0.12
CA VAL A 303 11.50 -6.44 1.17
C VAL A 303 11.90 -7.78 0.53
N GLY A 304 12.87 -8.45 1.11
CA GLY A 304 13.19 -9.83 0.72
C GLY A 304 12.18 -10.78 1.36
N LEU A 305 11.51 -11.60 0.55
CA LEU A 305 10.60 -12.65 1.01
C LEU A 305 11.24 -14.01 0.76
N PHE A 306 11.35 -14.79 1.81
CA PHE A 306 11.96 -16.12 1.79
C PHE A 306 10.97 -17.13 2.34
N PRO A 307 10.86 -18.33 1.77
CA PRO A 307 10.07 -19.39 2.38
C PRO A 307 10.75 -19.86 3.67
N ILE A 308 9.97 -20.29 4.65
CA ILE A 308 10.52 -20.86 5.90
C ILE A 308 11.20 -22.20 5.61
N ASP A 309 10.57 -23.04 4.80
CA ASP A 309 11.15 -24.27 4.30
C ASP A 309 11.73 -24.05 2.89
N ALA A 310 12.99 -24.41 2.69
CA ALA A 310 13.67 -24.23 1.41
C ALA A 310 13.00 -25.00 0.26
N ASP A 311 12.29 -26.08 0.56
CA ASP A 311 11.56 -26.91 -0.41
C ASP A 311 10.34 -26.16 -0.98
N GLU A 312 9.79 -25.15 -0.27
CA GLU A 312 8.64 -24.35 -0.69
C GLU A 312 9.00 -23.19 -1.65
N TYR A 313 10.26 -23.09 -2.12
CA TYR A 313 10.67 -22.04 -3.05
C TYR A 313 9.82 -21.95 -4.32
N PHE A 314 9.48 -23.08 -4.91
CA PHE A 314 8.66 -23.13 -6.13
C PHE A 314 7.20 -22.75 -5.86
N GLU A 315 6.68 -23.09 -4.70
CA GLU A 315 5.34 -22.70 -4.24
C GLU A 315 5.26 -21.20 -4.03
N LEU A 316 6.27 -20.62 -3.37
CA LEU A 316 6.40 -19.17 -3.22
C LEU A 316 6.47 -18.48 -4.59
N LYS A 317 7.28 -18.97 -5.53
CA LYS A 317 7.37 -18.41 -6.88
C LYS A 317 6.02 -18.42 -7.59
N GLU A 318 5.28 -19.50 -7.49
CA GLU A 318 3.95 -19.63 -8.10
C GLU A 318 2.95 -18.67 -7.44
N ALA A 319 2.96 -18.57 -6.11
CA ALA A 319 2.14 -17.64 -5.35
C ALA A 319 2.41 -16.19 -5.75
N LEU A 320 3.69 -15.77 -5.82
CA LEU A 320 4.07 -14.42 -6.26
C LEU A 320 3.64 -14.14 -7.71
N SER A 321 3.77 -15.12 -8.60
CA SER A 321 3.30 -14.99 -9.99
C SER A 321 1.80 -14.77 -10.06
N LYS A 322 1.02 -15.55 -9.33
CA LYS A 322 -0.45 -15.41 -9.24
C LYS A 322 -0.84 -14.09 -8.59
N PHE A 323 -0.13 -13.71 -7.52
CA PHE A 323 -0.39 -12.43 -6.83
C PHE A 323 -0.18 -11.24 -7.76
N ARG A 324 0.90 -11.21 -8.53
CA ARG A 324 1.20 -10.15 -9.51
C ARG A 324 0.10 -9.97 -10.57
N LEU A 325 -0.67 -11.04 -10.88
CA LEU A 325 -1.82 -10.95 -11.78
C LEU A 325 -2.97 -10.10 -11.18
N THR A 326 -3.03 -10.02 -9.86
CA THR A 326 -4.09 -9.30 -9.14
C THR A 326 -3.63 -7.93 -8.61
N ASP A 327 -2.31 -7.66 -8.66
CA ASP A 327 -1.71 -6.42 -8.15
C ASP A 327 -0.58 -5.95 -9.09
N PRO A 328 -0.88 -5.10 -10.06
CA PRO A 328 0.09 -4.61 -11.05
C PRO A 328 1.18 -3.70 -10.44
N ALA A 329 0.97 -3.16 -9.24
CA ALA A 329 1.97 -2.35 -8.54
C ALA A 329 3.05 -3.20 -7.85
N PHE A 330 2.79 -4.49 -7.68
CA PHE A 330 3.72 -5.44 -7.08
C PHE A 330 4.77 -5.92 -8.09
N SER A 331 6.03 -5.94 -7.68
CA SER A 331 7.14 -6.49 -8.48
C SER A 331 8.00 -7.43 -7.65
N TYR A 332 8.65 -8.39 -8.29
CA TYR A 332 9.58 -9.28 -7.63
C TYR A 332 10.69 -9.74 -8.57
N ILE A 333 11.88 -9.95 -7.99
CA ILE A 333 13.05 -10.52 -8.67
C ILE A 333 13.64 -11.61 -7.78
N PRO A 334 14.24 -12.67 -8.35
CA PRO A 334 14.93 -13.68 -7.55
C PRO A 334 16.06 -13.07 -6.72
N GLU A 335 16.17 -13.52 -5.47
CA GLU A 335 17.23 -13.14 -4.54
C GLU A 335 17.79 -14.41 -3.87
N HIS A 336 19.08 -14.38 -3.55
CA HIS A 336 19.70 -15.46 -2.78
C HIS A 336 20.41 -14.91 -1.55
N SER A 337 20.05 -15.44 -0.39
CA SER A 337 20.68 -15.15 0.89
C SER A 337 21.54 -16.34 1.33
N GLN A 338 22.75 -16.09 1.82
CA GLN A 338 23.59 -17.15 2.41
C GLN A 338 22.97 -17.73 3.67
N ALA A 339 22.20 -16.94 4.41
CA ALA A 339 21.54 -17.34 5.66
C ALA A 339 20.18 -18.00 5.45
N LEU A 340 19.39 -17.52 4.47
CA LEU A 340 17.98 -17.91 4.25
C LEU A 340 17.77 -18.76 3.00
N GLY A 341 18.79 -18.91 2.15
CA GLY A 341 18.66 -19.65 0.88
C GLY A 341 18.06 -18.82 -0.25
N ALA A 342 17.31 -19.48 -1.13
CA ALA A 342 16.67 -18.84 -2.29
C ALA A 342 15.34 -18.20 -1.88
N GLY A 343 15.09 -16.99 -2.39
CA GLY A 343 13.88 -16.21 -2.15
C GLY A 343 13.69 -15.15 -3.23
N PHE A 344 12.95 -14.10 -2.89
CA PHE A 344 12.64 -13.02 -3.84
C PHE A 344 12.75 -11.67 -3.18
N ARG A 345 13.35 -10.70 -3.86
CA ARG A 345 13.28 -9.29 -3.52
C ARG A 345 12.02 -8.72 -4.14
N CYS A 346 11.08 -8.32 -3.30
CA CYS A 346 9.77 -7.82 -3.69
C CYS A 346 9.71 -6.30 -3.53
N GLY A 347 9.09 -5.63 -4.48
CA GLY A 347 8.89 -4.18 -4.49
C GLY A 347 7.43 -3.82 -4.23
N PHE A 348 7.22 -2.80 -3.38
CA PHE A 348 5.93 -2.36 -2.86
C PHE A 348 5.79 -0.85 -2.95
N LEU A 349 4.56 -0.34 -2.94
CA LEU A 349 4.27 1.09 -2.93
C LEU A 349 4.64 1.74 -1.59
N GLY A 350 4.42 1.03 -0.48
CA GLY A 350 4.70 1.48 0.88
C GLY A 350 4.74 0.30 1.86
N LEU A 351 4.84 0.61 3.16
CA LEU A 351 4.94 -0.42 4.21
C LEU A 351 3.64 -1.18 4.41
N LEU A 352 2.49 -0.48 4.42
CA LEU A 352 1.20 -1.14 4.55
C LEU A 352 0.94 -2.07 3.37
N HIS A 353 1.31 -1.65 2.16
CA HIS A 353 1.23 -2.52 0.98
C HIS A 353 2.08 -3.78 1.18
N ALA A 354 3.31 -3.67 1.70
CA ALA A 354 4.16 -4.83 1.99
C ALA A 354 3.55 -5.77 3.04
N GLU A 355 2.94 -5.25 4.10
CA GLU A 355 2.24 -6.04 5.11
C GLU A 355 1.03 -6.77 4.54
N VAL A 356 0.19 -6.05 3.79
CA VAL A 356 -1.00 -6.61 3.13
C VAL A 356 -0.63 -7.77 2.20
N VAL A 357 0.42 -7.58 1.38
CA VAL A 357 0.88 -8.63 0.46
C VAL A 357 1.39 -9.86 1.23
N GLN A 358 2.14 -9.67 2.30
CA GLN A 358 2.62 -10.80 3.13
C GLN A 358 1.45 -11.57 3.75
N GLU A 359 0.47 -10.87 4.34
CA GLU A 359 -0.71 -11.51 4.94
C GLU A 359 -1.56 -12.24 3.89
N ARG A 360 -1.71 -11.66 2.70
CA ARG A 360 -2.42 -12.32 1.60
C ARG A 360 -1.69 -13.55 1.07
N LEU A 361 -0.35 -13.49 0.93
CA LEU A 361 0.44 -14.66 0.53
C LEU A 361 0.32 -15.80 1.54
N SER A 362 0.35 -15.50 2.84
CA SER A 362 0.13 -16.52 3.87
C SER A 362 -1.30 -17.03 3.91
N GLY A 363 -2.31 -16.13 3.82
CA GLY A 363 -3.72 -16.51 3.95
C GLY A 363 -4.33 -17.14 2.70
N GLU A 364 -4.03 -16.62 1.50
CA GLU A 364 -4.63 -17.09 0.24
C GLU A 364 -3.85 -18.27 -0.39
N PHE A 365 -2.52 -18.29 -0.23
CA PHE A 365 -1.65 -19.28 -0.87
C PHE A 365 -1.04 -20.27 0.12
N ASN A 366 -1.28 -20.08 1.43
CA ASN A 366 -0.78 -20.95 2.51
C ASN A 366 0.75 -21.13 2.48
N VAL A 367 1.48 -20.04 2.17
CA VAL A 367 2.95 -20.03 2.16
C VAL A 367 3.44 -19.27 3.40
N ASP A 368 4.21 -19.98 4.22
CA ASP A 368 4.83 -19.37 5.39
C ASP A 368 6.11 -18.61 4.99
N LEU A 369 6.12 -17.31 5.28
CA LEU A 369 7.13 -16.38 4.79
C LEU A 369 7.99 -15.79 5.90
N LEU A 370 9.25 -15.63 5.57
CA LEU A 370 10.20 -14.83 6.33
C LEU A 370 10.52 -13.55 5.54
N ALA A 371 10.18 -12.40 6.11
CA ALA A 371 10.47 -11.10 5.51
C ALA A 371 11.78 -10.52 6.08
N THR A 372 12.56 -9.84 5.23
CA THR A 372 13.73 -9.06 5.66
C THR A 372 13.33 -7.64 6.07
N ALA A 373 14.26 -6.89 6.65
CA ALA A 373 14.04 -5.47 6.90
C ALA A 373 13.71 -4.72 5.59
N PRO A 374 12.72 -3.81 5.61
CA PRO A 374 12.41 -3.01 4.44
C PRO A 374 13.56 -2.08 4.08
N SER A 375 13.79 -1.90 2.81
CA SER A 375 14.81 -1.01 2.23
C SER A 375 14.19 -0.13 1.15
N VAL A 376 14.90 0.93 0.78
CA VAL A 376 14.55 1.78 -0.37
C VAL A 376 15.54 1.55 -1.51
N GLU A 377 15.20 1.99 -2.72
CA GLU A 377 16.12 2.00 -3.84
C GLU A 377 17.16 3.10 -3.62
N TYR A 378 18.46 2.75 -3.68
CA TYR A 378 19.57 3.69 -3.78
C TYR A 378 20.12 3.70 -5.20
N LEU A 379 20.79 4.78 -5.60
CA LEU A 379 21.53 4.83 -6.86
C LEU A 379 23.02 4.92 -6.58
N LEU A 380 23.80 3.98 -7.09
CA LEU A 380 25.25 4.04 -7.08
C LEU A 380 25.77 4.25 -8.49
N ASN A 381 26.33 5.45 -8.76
CA ASN A 381 26.75 5.84 -10.13
C ASN A 381 25.62 5.61 -11.16
N GLU A 382 24.41 6.08 -10.84
CA GLU A 382 23.17 5.96 -11.62
C GLU A 382 22.65 4.51 -11.82
N LYS A 383 23.22 3.53 -11.13
CA LYS A 383 22.70 2.15 -11.12
C LYS A 383 21.88 1.89 -9.86
N PRO A 384 20.69 1.30 -10.00
CA PRO A 384 19.84 1.00 -8.84
C PRO A 384 20.48 -0.07 -7.95
N ILE A 385 20.44 0.18 -6.65
CA ILE A 385 20.80 -0.74 -5.56
C ILE A 385 19.55 -0.98 -4.74
N ILE A 386 18.96 -2.15 -4.87
CA ILE A 386 17.70 -2.52 -4.23
C ILE A 386 17.95 -3.39 -2.98
N SER A 387 18.97 -4.27 -3.06
CA SER A 387 19.37 -5.11 -1.93
C SER A 387 20.58 -4.51 -1.21
N PRO A 388 20.61 -4.51 0.13
CA PRO A 388 21.82 -4.12 0.89
C PRO A 388 23.05 -4.96 0.50
N SER A 389 22.85 -6.19 0.03
CA SER A 389 23.94 -7.08 -0.39
C SER A 389 24.67 -6.58 -1.64
N ASP A 390 24.00 -5.81 -2.51
CA ASP A 390 24.55 -5.27 -3.75
C ASP A 390 25.47 -4.06 -3.49
N LEU A 391 25.35 -3.44 -2.31
CA LEU A 391 26.21 -2.32 -1.96
C LEU A 391 27.64 -2.81 -1.62
N PRO A 392 28.69 -2.26 -2.28
CA PRO A 392 30.07 -2.62 -1.97
C PRO A 392 30.41 -2.46 -0.49
N GLN A 393 31.32 -3.29 0.00
CA GLN A 393 31.87 -3.14 1.34
C GLN A 393 32.84 -1.96 1.38
N GLY A 394 32.66 -1.03 2.30
CA GLY A 394 33.56 0.10 2.47
C GLY A 394 32.99 1.20 3.35
N ASP A 395 33.88 2.00 3.91
CA ASP A 395 33.53 3.10 4.81
C ASP A 395 33.17 4.40 4.08
N ASN A 396 33.49 4.51 2.79
CA ASN A 396 33.31 5.73 1.99
C ASN A 396 32.92 5.40 0.56
N ILE A 397 31.62 5.21 0.36
CA ILE A 397 31.06 4.90 -0.96
C ILE A 397 30.69 6.22 -1.63
N LYS A 398 31.49 6.63 -2.61
CA LYS A 398 31.25 7.87 -3.37
C LYS A 398 30.18 7.65 -4.46
N GLY A 399 29.37 8.69 -4.71
CA GLY A 399 28.33 8.66 -5.75
C GLY A 399 27.10 7.85 -5.38
N LEU A 400 26.89 7.57 -4.08
CA LEU A 400 25.65 6.96 -3.60
C LEU A 400 24.61 8.05 -3.40
N LYS A 401 23.41 7.83 -3.98
CA LYS A 401 22.26 8.72 -3.84
C LYS A 401 21.10 7.98 -3.18
N GLU A 402 20.36 8.67 -2.34
CA GLU A 402 19.13 8.18 -1.71
C GLU A 402 17.89 8.95 -2.23
N PRO A 403 16.69 8.31 -2.25
CA PRO A 403 15.47 8.97 -2.66
C PRO A 403 15.00 9.97 -1.60
N TRP A 404 14.60 11.15 -2.05
CA TRP A 404 14.01 12.21 -1.23
C TRP A 404 12.55 12.43 -1.57
N ILE A 405 11.75 12.70 -0.55
CA ILE A 405 10.31 12.91 -0.66
C ILE A 405 9.92 14.31 -0.18
N SER A 406 8.89 14.86 -0.81
CA SER A 406 8.07 15.93 -0.25
C SER A 406 7.08 15.30 0.72
N LEU A 407 7.10 15.71 1.96
CA LEU A 407 6.24 15.20 3.02
C LEU A 407 5.33 16.31 3.52
N ARG A 408 4.03 16.09 3.46
CA ARG A 408 2.99 16.96 4.01
C ARG A 408 2.39 16.28 5.24
N ILE A 409 2.46 16.96 6.39
CA ILE A 409 1.92 16.44 7.66
C ILE A 409 0.81 17.38 8.12
N PHE A 410 -0.37 16.84 8.32
CA PHE A 410 -1.51 17.55 8.90
C PHE A 410 -1.63 17.21 10.38
N VAL A 411 -1.68 18.22 11.21
CA VAL A 411 -1.67 18.04 12.66
C VAL A 411 -2.39 19.21 13.35
N PRO A 412 -3.11 18.96 14.46
CA PRO A 412 -3.63 20.03 15.30
C PRO A 412 -2.51 20.90 15.89
N GLN A 413 -2.77 22.20 16.09
CA GLN A 413 -1.77 23.17 16.56
C GLN A 413 -1.03 22.73 17.83
N THR A 414 -1.69 21.97 18.72
CA THR A 414 -1.11 21.48 19.98
C THR A 414 0.06 20.52 19.80
N TYR A 415 0.17 19.85 18.64
CA TYR A 415 1.18 18.84 18.39
C TYR A 415 2.28 19.28 17.41
N ILE A 416 2.29 20.56 16.97
CA ILE A 416 3.29 21.09 16.03
C ILE A 416 4.71 20.85 16.56
N GLY A 417 5.01 21.24 17.80
CA GLY A 417 6.34 21.11 18.39
C GLY A 417 6.87 19.67 18.36
N PRO A 418 6.19 18.69 18.97
CA PRO A 418 6.58 17.28 18.94
C PRO A 418 6.76 16.69 17.54
N VAL A 419 5.91 17.09 16.58
CA VAL A 419 6.02 16.64 15.18
C VAL A 419 7.25 17.24 14.51
N MET A 420 7.51 18.55 14.70
CA MET A 420 8.71 19.19 14.15
C MET A 420 10.01 18.56 14.67
N GLU A 421 10.08 18.26 15.97
CA GLU A 421 11.22 17.56 16.58
C GLU A 421 11.42 16.16 15.96
N LEU A 422 10.33 15.41 15.79
CA LEU A 422 10.39 14.08 15.16
C LEU A 422 10.94 14.16 13.73
N VAL A 423 10.44 15.08 12.90
CA VAL A 423 10.86 15.20 11.50
C VAL A 423 12.33 15.68 11.42
N GLN A 424 12.74 16.57 12.31
CA GLN A 424 14.13 17.04 12.38
C GLN A 424 15.10 15.91 12.77
N ASP A 425 14.73 15.05 13.74
CA ASP A 425 15.50 13.84 14.10
C ASP A 425 15.68 12.90 12.90
N LYS A 426 14.71 12.88 12.00
CA LYS A 426 14.66 12.09 10.77
C LYS A 426 15.24 12.82 9.53
N ARG A 427 16.12 13.77 9.72
CA ARG A 427 16.79 14.55 8.65
C ARG A 427 15.83 15.38 7.77
N GLY A 428 14.61 15.65 8.25
CA GLY A 428 13.64 16.46 7.54
C GLY A 428 14.06 17.93 7.47
N LYS A 429 13.89 18.54 6.30
CA LYS A 429 14.10 19.96 6.05
C LYS A 429 12.74 20.65 5.99
N PHE A 430 12.47 21.55 6.90
CA PHE A 430 11.25 22.34 6.93
C PHE A 430 11.19 23.27 5.70
N LEU A 431 10.03 23.30 5.03
CA LEU A 431 9.77 24.16 3.89
C LEU A 431 8.71 25.22 4.19
N ASN A 432 7.53 24.78 4.63
CA ASN A 432 6.37 25.65 4.79
C ASN A 432 5.46 25.19 5.94
N MET A 433 4.64 26.13 6.44
CA MET A 433 3.57 25.88 7.38
C MET A 433 2.34 26.68 6.96
N GLU A 434 1.23 25.99 6.77
CA GLU A 434 -0.05 26.61 6.40
C GLU A 434 -1.13 26.23 7.42
N HIS A 435 -1.98 27.20 7.74
CA HIS A 435 -3.05 27.03 8.72
C HIS A 435 -4.39 26.79 8.02
N PHE A 436 -5.04 25.70 8.33
CA PHE A 436 -6.37 25.32 7.86
C PHE A 436 -7.33 25.22 9.06
N GLY A 437 -7.81 26.36 9.52
CA GLY A 437 -8.65 26.42 10.71
C GLY A 437 -7.93 25.96 11.99
N VAL A 438 -8.31 24.81 12.55
CA VAL A 438 -7.68 24.23 13.74
C VAL A 438 -6.52 23.29 13.43
N ALA A 439 -6.39 22.87 12.17
CA ALA A 439 -5.32 22.03 11.69
C ALA A 439 -4.20 22.87 11.03
N VAL A 440 -3.00 22.33 11.03
CA VAL A 440 -1.83 22.95 10.39
C VAL A 440 -1.21 21.93 9.46
N GLU A 441 -0.94 22.34 8.24
CA GLU A 441 -0.10 21.59 7.31
C GLU A 441 1.36 22.00 7.48
N LEU A 442 2.20 21.01 7.70
CA LEU A 442 3.64 21.16 7.75
C LEU A 442 4.26 20.50 6.52
N THR A 443 4.94 21.25 5.69
CA THR A 443 5.60 20.73 4.50
C THR A 443 7.11 20.60 4.73
N TYR A 444 7.63 19.41 4.43
CA TYR A 444 9.05 19.06 4.59
C TYR A 444 9.59 18.37 3.34
N GLU A 445 10.91 18.40 3.20
CA GLU A 445 11.64 17.40 2.40
C GLU A 445 12.39 16.47 3.33
N MET A 446 12.33 15.17 3.11
CA MET A 446 13.09 14.20 3.89
C MET A 446 13.50 12.97 3.06
N PRO A 447 14.53 12.22 3.49
CA PRO A 447 14.88 10.97 2.84
C PRO A 447 13.80 9.90 3.07
N LEU A 448 13.41 9.19 2.02
CA LEU A 448 12.44 8.09 2.10
C LEU A 448 12.90 6.98 3.05
N SER A 449 14.21 6.72 3.12
CA SER A 449 14.81 5.73 4.04
C SER A 449 14.48 5.97 5.52
N GLU A 450 14.35 7.23 5.93
CA GLU A 450 13.98 7.59 7.31
C GLU A 450 12.47 7.43 7.56
N MET A 451 11.64 7.53 6.53
CA MET A 451 10.21 7.32 6.63
C MET A 451 9.87 5.83 6.76
N VAL A 452 10.53 4.97 5.97
CA VAL A 452 10.33 3.51 5.97
C VAL A 452 10.70 2.87 7.32
N SER A 453 11.54 3.53 8.13
CA SER A 453 11.85 3.09 9.49
C SER A 453 10.86 3.70 10.49
N ASN A 454 10.01 3.00 11.14
CA ASN A 454 9.15 3.38 12.28
C ASN A 454 8.63 4.84 12.39
N PHE A 455 8.75 5.66 11.31
CA PHE A 455 8.35 7.08 11.35
C PHE A 455 6.85 7.25 11.57
N TYR A 456 6.04 6.44 10.87
CA TYR A 456 4.59 6.52 10.94
C TYR A 456 4.05 6.21 12.35
N ASP A 457 4.58 5.18 13.00
CA ASP A 457 4.18 4.81 14.36
C ASP A 457 4.60 5.88 15.38
N ARG A 458 5.81 6.45 15.20
CA ARG A 458 6.26 7.56 16.04
C ARG A 458 5.40 8.81 15.81
N LEU A 459 5.03 9.12 14.56
CA LEU A 459 4.17 10.25 14.24
C LEU A 459 2.80 10.10 14.94
N LYS A 460 2.19 8.93 14.83
CA LYS A 460 0.94 8.62 15.57
C LYS A 460 1.11 8.77 17.07
N SER A 461 2.20 8.27 17.62
CA SER A 461 2.48 8.33 19.06
C SER A 461 2.63 9.77 19.56
N VAL A 462 3.45 10.62 18.90
CA VAL A 462 3.70 12.01 19.34
C VAL A 462 2.50 12.93 19.11
N SER A 463 1.58 12.55 18.23
CA SER A 463 0.36 13.30 17.92
C SER A 463 -0.90 12.72 18.55
N SER A 464 -0.77 11.69 19.41
CA SER A 464 -1.92 10.96 19.99
C SER A 464 -2.89 10.42 18.93
N GLY A 465 -2.38 10.07 17.74
CA GLY A 465 -3.15 9.56 16.61
C GLY A 465 -3.78 10.64 15.72
N PHE A 466 -3.63 11.93 16.04
CA PHE A 466 -4.25 13.02 15.27
C PHE A 466 -3.46 13.46 14.03
N ALA A 467 -2.18 13.13 13.92
CA ALA A 467 -1.43 13.48 12.72
C ALA A 467 -1.68 12.48 11.59
N SER A 468 -1.84 13.02 10.40
CA SER A 468 -1.85 12.27 9.15
C SER A 468 -0.80 12.82 8.20
N LEU A 469 -0.35 12.02 7.26
CA LEU A 469 0.69 12.41 6.32
C LEU A 469 0.34 12.00 4.90
N ASP A 470 0.93 12.71 3.95
CA ASP A 470 0.98 12.39 2.53
C ASP A 470 2.38 12.70 2.00
N TRP A 471 2.84 11.99 0.97
CA TRP A 471 4.18 12.17 0.46
C TRP A 471 4.30 11.87 -1.04
N GLU A 472 5.26 12.52 -1.69
CA GLU A 472 5.62 12.30 -3.09
C GLU A 472 7.14 12.20 -3.25
N LEU A 473 7.60 11.34 -4.15
CA LEU A 473 9.02 11.28 -4.52
C LEU A 473 9.42 12.54 -5.30
N ILE A 474 10.51 13.20 -4.89
CA ILE A 474 11.03 14.39 -5.57
C ILE A 474 12.20 14.02 -6.49
N ASP A 475 13.30 13.58 -5.88
CA ASP A 475 14.58 13.36 -6.54
C ASP A 475 15.47 12.36 -5.77
N PHE A 476 16.66 12.13 -6.30
CA PHE A 476 17.72 11.37 -5.63
C PHE A 476 18.87 12.30 -5.29
N ARG A 477 19.30 12.31 -4.02
CA ARG A 477 20.38 13.20 -3.52
C ARG A 477 21.53 12.41 -2.95
N GLU A 478 22.73 12.95 -3.05
CA GLU A 478 23.93 12.32 -2.48
C GLU A 478 23.81 12.11 -0.99
N VAL A 479 24.25 10.94 -0.53
CA VAL A 479 24.20 10.53 0.87
C VAL A 479 25.50 9.83 1.29
N GLU A 480 25.96 10.12 2.49
CA GLU A 480 26.97 9.32 3.17
C GLU A 480 26.29 8.17 3.92
N ALA A 481 26.03 7.07 3.22
CA ALA A 481 25.46 5.87 3.81
C ALA A 481 26.44 4.71 3.72
N VAL A 482 26.31 3.79 4.66
CA VAL A 482 27.16 2.61 4.80
C VAL A 482 26.32 1.36 5.01
N ARG A 483 26.83 0.22 4.58
CA ARG A 483 26.23 -1.06 4.90
C ARG A 483 26.66 -1.53 6.28
N VAL A 484 25.70 -1.72 7.16
CA VAL A 484 25.91 -2.34 8.48
C VAL A 484 25.59 -3.82 8.33
N ASP A 485 26.59 -4.65 8.51
CA ASP A 485 26.50 -6.11 8.51
C ASP A 485 26.34 -6.65 9.92
N ILE A 486 25.44 -7.60 10.12
CA ILE A 486 25.24 -8.28 11.41
C ILE A 486 25.91 -9.66 11.36
N LEU A 487 26.73 -9.94 12.39
CA LEU A 487 27.39 -11.24 12.53
C LEU A 487 26.88 -11.92 13.80
N VAL A 488 26.47 -13.18 13.67
CA VAL A 488 26.04 -14.03 14.79
C VAL A 488 26.97 -15.24 14.87
N GLY A 489 27.63 -15.40 16.02
CA GLY A 489 28.61 -16.48 16.17
C GLY A 489 29.88 -16.30 15.34
N GLY A 490 30.06 -15.18 14.65
CA GLY A 490 31.17 -14.89 13.72
C GLY A 490 30.79 -15.09 12.25
N GLU A 491 29.59 -15.61 11.95
CA GLU A 491 29.05 -15.74 10.59
C GLU A 491 28.17 -14.53 10.27
N LYS A 492 28.33 -13.99 9.07
CA LYS A 492 27.51 -12.87 8.58
C LYS A 492 26.10 -13.36 8.24
N VAL A 493 25.10 -12.63 8.72
CA VAL A 493 23.69 -12.83 8.38
C VAL A 493 23.27 -11.73 7.43
N ASP A 494 23.39 -11.99 6.14
CA ASP A 494 23.15 -11.01 5.07
C ASP A 494 21.70 -10.50 5.05
N ALA A 495 20.72 -11.33 5.42
CA ALA A 495 19.32 -10.94 5.56
C ALA A 495 19.08 -9.86 6.63
N LEU A 496 20.02 -9.66 7.56
CA LEU A 496 19.99 -8.60 8.57
C LEU A 496 20.90 -7.41 8.21
N SER A 497 21.55 -7.45 7.05
CA SER A 497 22.34 -6.33 6.55
C SER A 497 21.42 -5.18 6.14
N THR A 498 21.77 -3.94 6.49
CA THR A 498 20.97 -2.75 6.22
C THR A 498 21.85 -1.59 5.77
N ILE A 499 21.36 -0.77 4.84
CA ILE A 499 22.02 0.48 4.45
C ILE A 499 21.55 1.56 5.42
N VAL A 500 22.50 2.22 6.08
CA VAL A 500 22.22 3.21 7.13
C VAL A 500 23.02 4.48 6.88
N TYR A 501 22.43 5.62 7.15
CA TYR A 501 23.12 6.91 7.15
C TYR A 501 24.30 6.88 8.13
N ARG A 502 25.51 7.18 7.65
CA ARG A 502 26.77 6.96 8.38
C ARG A 502 26.79 7.52 9.81
N PRO A 503 26.35 8.77 10.07
CA PRO A 503 26.33 9.32 11.43
C PRO A 503 25.43 8.54 12.41
N LYS A 504 24.41 7.84 11.92
CA LYS A 504 23.48 7.02 12.73
C LYS A 504 23.88 5.54 12.84
N ALA A 505 24.91 5.11 12.10
CA ALA A 505 25.24 3.69 11.94
C ALA A 505 25.68 3.01 13.25
N GLU A 506 26.47 3.69 14.11
CA GLU A 506 26.88 3.12 15.40
C GLU A 506 25.69 2.92 16.35
N GLY A 507 24.83 3.94 16.46
CA GLY A 507 23.62 3.86 17.28
C GLY A 507 22.64 2.79 16.78
N PHE A 508 22.50 2.65 15.47
CA PHE A 508 21.71 1.59 14.83
C PHE A 508 22.30 0.21 15.14
N GLY A 509 23.60 0.02 14.91
CA GLY A 509 24.29 -1.24 15.19
C GLY A 509 24.17 -1.68 16.65
N ARG A 510 24.26 -0.75 17.61
CA ARG A 510 24.10 -1.03 19.05
C ARG A 510 22.69 -1.52 19.37
N ARG A 511 21.66 -0.81 18.95
CA ARG A 511 20.26 -1.23 19.14
C ARG A 511 19.98 -2.61 18.55
N MET A 512 20.53 -2.87 17.35
CA MET A 512 20.32 -4.13 16.65
C MET A 512 20.93 -5.31 17.41
N VAL A 513 22.18 -5.20 17.90
CA VAL A 513 22.81 -6.30 18.65
C VAL A 513 22.17 -6.50 20.03
N GLU A 514 21.68 -5.44 20.69
CA GLU A 514 20.93 -5.53 21.94
C GLU A 514 19.61 -6.29 21.75
N LYS A 515 18.81 -5.95 20.73
CA LYS A 515 17.57 -6.67 20.41
C LYS A 515 17.81 -8.14 20.06
N LEU A 516 18.79 -8.41 19.22
CA LEU A 516 19.14 -9.80 18.88
C LEU A 516 19.54 -10.61 20.11
N LYS A 517 20.22 -9.99 21.09
CA LYS A 517 20.56 -10.65 22.35
C LYS A 517 19.34 -11.02 23.18
N GLU A 518 18.28 -10.23 23.14
CA GLU A 518 17.03 -10.50 23.87
C GLU A 518 16.26 -11.67 23.26
N VAL A 519 16.25 -11.77 21.93
CA VAL A 519 15.42 -12.74 21.18
C VAL A 519 16.15 -14.06 20.95
N LEU A 520 17.47 -14.03 20.71
CA LEU A 520 18.22 -15.25 20.43
C LEU A 520 18.32 -16.17 21.65
N PRO A 521 17.96 -17.45 21.54
CA PRO A 521 18.01 -18.38 22.65
C PRO A 521 19.45 -18.69 23.06
N ARG A 522 19.66 -18.88 24.37
CA ARG A 522 20.96 -19.34 24.88
C ARG A 522 21.29 -20.71 24.34
N GLN A 523 22.53 -20.93 23.98
CA GLN A 523 23.03 -22.23 23.53
C GLN A 523 24.12 -22.77 24.48
N ASN A 524 24.65 -23.95 24.19
CA ASN A 524 25.70 -24.57 25.00
C ASN A 524 27.09 -23.92 24.87
N PHE A 525 27.23 -22.96 23.94
CA PHE A 525 28.45 -22.17 23.69
C PHE A 525 28.16 -20.67 23.69
N VAL A 526 29.18 -19.87 23.75
CA VAL A 526 29.09 -18.40 23.73
C VAL A 526 28.74 -17.94 22.33
N ILE A 527 27.65 -17.16 22.18
CA ILE A 527 27.28 -16.53 20.94
C ILE A 527 27.70 -15.06 21.00
N ALA A 528 28.57 -14.64 20.09
CA ALA A 528 28.89 -13.25 19.90
C ALA A 528 27.96 -12.68 18.81
N ILE A 529 27.27 -11.58 19.11
CA ILE A 529 26.48 -10.81 18.19
C ILE A 529 27.24 -9.52 17.93
N GLN A 530 27.48 -9.20 16.66
CA GLN A 530 28.33 -8.05 16.29
C GLN A 530 27.68 -7.30 15.13
N ALA A 531 27.76 -5.97 15.17
CA ALA A 531 27.48 -5.12 14.02
C ALA A 531 28.82 -4.60 13.47
N ALA A 532 28.99 -4.63 12.17
CA ALA A 532 30.23 -4.25 11.49
C ALA A 532 29.97 -3.39 10.25
N ILE A 533 30.91 -2.48 9.96
CA ILE A 533 30.97 -1.70 8.72
C ILE A 533 32.30 -2.03 8.05
N GLY A 534 32.25 -2.57 6.82
CA GLY A 534 33.47 -2.89 6.06
C GLY A 534 34.47 -3.80 6.79
N GLY A 535 34.00 -4.65 7.72
CA GLY A 535 34.85 -5.52 8.54
C GLY A 535 35.25 -4.93 9.91
N THR A 536 35.02 -3.63 10.14
CA THR A 536 35.26 -2.99 11.46
C THR A 536 34.03 -3.18 12.35
N ILE A 537 34.20 -3.76 13.53
CA ILE A 537 33.13 -3.98 14.51
C ILE A 537 32.81 -2.65 15.18
N ILE A 538 31.54 -2.17 15.03
CA ILE A 538 31.05 -0.93 15.63
C ILE A 538 30.24 -1.16 16.91
N ALA A 539 29.63 -2.35 17.07
CA ALA A 539 28.90 -2.74 18.27
C ALA A 539 29.01 -4.25 18.51
N ARG A 540 28.97 -4.66 19.79
CA ARG A 540 29.05 -6.07 20.14
C ARG A 540 28.28 -6.37 21.40
N GLU A 541 27.51 -7.47 21.36
CA GLU A 541 26.88 -8.11 22.50
C GLU A 541 27.25 -9.60 22.58
N THR A 542 27.01 -10.20 23.71
CA THR A 542 27.38 -11.61 23.94
C THR A 542 26.29 -12.34 24.72
N ILE A 543 25.84 -13.46 24.21
CA ILE A 543 24.92 -14.38 24.88
C ILE A 543 25.75 -15.42 25.61
N SER A 544 25.61 -15.48 26.95
CA SER A 544 26.27 -16.46 27.78
C SER A 544 25.68 -17.86 27.57
N PRO A 545 26.53 -18.91 27.54
CA PRO A 545 26.07 -20.27 27.33
C PRO A 545 25.36 -20.82 28.57
N PHE A 546 24.53 -21.85 28.35
CA PHE A 546 24.04 -22.67 29.47
C PHE A 546 25.22 -23.19 30.28
N ARG A 547 25.22 -22.97 31.59
CA ARG A 547 26.21 -23.51 32.52
C ARG A 547 25.57 -24.65 33.31
N LYS A 548 26.09 -25.87 33.12
CA LYS A 548 25.85 -26.95 34.08
C LYS A 548 26.89 -26.77 35.21
N ASP A 549 26.43 -26.71 36.44
CA ASP A 549 27.34 -26.68 37.57
C ASP A 549 28.03 -28.05 37.71
N VAL A 550 29.23 -28.15 37.11
CA VAL A 550 30.06 -29.36 37.14
C VAL A 550 30.76 -29.56 38.47
N THR A 551 30.68 -28.55 39.34
CA THR A 551 31.34 -28.52 40.67
C THR A 551 30.37 -28.80 41.83
N ALA A 552 29.04 -28.81 41.59
CA ALA A 552 28.01 -28.97 42.61
C ALA A 552 28.12 -30.28 43.41
N LYS A 553 28.73 -31.32 42.83
CA LYS A 553 28.91 -32.65 43.49
C LYS A 553 30.27 -32.79 44.18
N LEU A 554 31.10 -31.73 44.21
CA LEU A 554 32.40 -31.78 44.88
C LEU A 554 32.27 -31.25 46.32
N TYR A 555 32.14 -32.20 47.25
CA TYR A 555 32.23 -31.93 48.69
C TYR A 555 33.72 -31.85 49.10
N GLY A 556 34.14 -30.69 49.68
CA GLY A 556 35.50 -30.49 50.17
C GLY A 556 36.40 -29.62 49.27
N GLY A 557 37.38 -28.98 49.85
CA GLY A 557 38.17 -27.87 49.32
C GLY A 557 39.22 -28.16 48.23
N ASP A 558 39.08 -29.23 47.41
CA ASP A 558 40.01 -29.51 46.31
C ASP A 558 39.86 -28.52 45.15
N ARG A 559 40.55 -27.40 45.24
CA ARG A 559 40.60 -26.31 44.28
C ARG A 559 41.13 -26.78 42.93
N THR A 560 42.15 -27.63 42.93
CA THR A 560 42.78 -28.14 41.69
C THR A 560 41.82 -29.00 40.86
N ARG A 561 40.98 -29.80 41.50
CA ARG A 561 40.00 -30.63 40.84
C ARG A 561 38.82 -29.81 40.26
N LYS A 562 38.41 -28.75 40.99
CA LYS A 562 37.42 -27.76 40.49
C LYS A 562 37.96 -27.05 39.26
N ASP A 563 39.18 -26.57 39.27
CA ASP A 563 39.82 -25.86 38.16
C ASP A 563 39.97 -26.76 36.92
N LYS A 564 40.39 -28.03 37.09
CA LYS A 564 40.45 -29.02 35.99
C LYS A 564 39.10 -29.31 35.36
N LEU A 565 38.03 -29.41 36.14
CA LEU A 565 36.67 -29.64 35.62
C LEU A 565 36.14 -28.41 34.86
N LEU A 566 36.39 -27.21 35.36
CA LEU A 566 36.05 -25.97 34.70
C LEU A 566 36.83 -25.79 33.38
N GLU A 567 38.14 -26.14 33.36
CA GLU A 567 38.94 -26.12 32.13
C GLU A 567 38.44 -27.15 31.11
N LYS A 568 38.08 -28.37 31.54
CA LYS A 568 37.51 -29.39 30.65
C LYS A 568 36.18 -28.94 30.07
N GLN A 569 35.33 -28.29 30.87
CA GLN A 569 34.07 -27.69 30.39
C GLN A 569 34.36 -26.56 29.40
N LYS A 570 35.32 -25.68 29.66
CA LYS A 570 35.72 -24.61 28.76
C LYS A 570 36.25 -25.11 27.41
N LYS A 571 37.12 -26.17 27.44
CA LYS A 571 37.62 -26.84 26.23
C LYS A 571 36.50 -27.54 25.43
N GLY A 572 35.54 -28.19 26.10
CA GLY A 572 34.38 -28.82 25.50
C GLY A 572 33.49 -27.78 24.79
N LYS A 573 33.20 -26.66 25.43
CA LYS A 573 32.40 -25.55 24.84
C LYS A 573 33.12 -24.89 23.65
N LYS A 574 34.48 -24.78 23.71
CA LYS A 574 35.26 -24.28 22.57
C LYS A 574 35.19 -25.20 21.36
N LYS A 575 35.16 -26.54 21.55
CA LYS A 575 34.95 -27.51 20.49
C LYS A 575 33.53 -27.44 19.92
N MET A 576 32.49 -27.33 20.77
CA MET A 576 31.09 -27.16 20.32
C MET A 576 30.88 -25.89 19.49
N LYS A 577 31.56 -24.78 19.83
CA LYS A 577 31.53 -23.56 19.05
C LYS A 577 32.09 -23.71 17.62
N MET A 578 33.04 -24.63 17.41
CA MET A 578 33.64 -24.88 16.07
C MET A 578 32.74 -25.74 15.17
N VAL A 579 31.73 -26.40 15.71
CA VAL A 579 30.86 -27.36 14.97
C VAL A 579 29.40 -26.91 14.93
N GLY A 580 28.97 -26.09 15.91
CA GLY A 580 27.57 -25.66 16.02
C GLY A 580 27.30 -24.40 15.18
N ARG A 581 26.37 -24.48 14.25
CA ARG A 581 25.73 -23.31 13.64
C ARG A 581 24.70 -22.72 14.60
N VAL A 582 24.59 -21.40 14.61
CA VAL A 582 23.55 -20.73 15.40
C VAL A 582 22.30 -20.62 14.51
N GLU A 583 21.27 -21.36 14.89
CA GLU A 583 19.95 -21.18 14.28
C GLU A 583 19.35 -19.87 14.77
N ILE A 584 18.95 -19.03 13.85
CA ILE A 584 18.29 -17.75 14.12
C ILE A 584 16.80 -17.99 13.97
N PRO A 585 16.00 -17.94 15.06
CA PRO A 585 14.58 -18.16 14.97
C PRO A 585 13.87 -17.04 14.23
N GLN A 586 12.71 -17.32 13.67
CA GLN A 586 11.89 -16.38 12.90
C GLN A 586 11.55 -15.12 13.72
N GLU A 587 11.27 -15.29 15.02
CA GLU A 587 10.98 -14.17 15.93
C GLU A 587 12.12 -13.14 15.98
N ALA A 588 13.37 -13.57 15.75
CA ALA A 588 14.51 -12.65 15.70
C ALA A 588 14.41 -11.70 14.49
N PHE A 589 14.00 -12.19 13.33
CA PHE A 589 13.79 -11.36 12.15
C PHE A 589 12.58 -10.42 12.34
N LEU A 590 11.46 -10.94 12.86
CA LEU A 590 10.26 -10.15 13.12
C LEU A 590 10.49 -9.05 14.18
N SER A 591 11.29 -9.31 15.21
CA SER A 591 11.61 -8.32 16.25
C SER A 591 12.44 -7.15 15.72
N ILE A 592 13.27 -7.41 14.72
CA ILE A 592 14.08 -6.40 14.04
C ILE A 592 13.22 -5.51 13.15
N LEU A 593 12.24 -6.07 12.45
CA LEU A 593 11.31 -5.34 11.58
C LEU A 593 10.48 -4.31 12.36
N LYS A 594 10.17 -4.59 13.64
CA LYS A 594 9.42 -3.69 14.54
C LYS A 594 10.29 -2.66 15.25
N SER A 595 11.56 -2.52 14.89
CA SER A 595 12.50 -1.58 15.49
C SER A 595 12.82 -0.39 14.61
#